data_3da15522000ceadfbc0e760d6820b5f8
#
_entry.id   3da15522000ceadfbc0e760d6820b5f8
#
_cell.length_a   1.000
_cell.length_b   1.000
_cell.length_c   1.000
_cell.angle_alpha   90.00
_cell.angle_beta   90.00
_cell.angle_gamma   90.00
#
_symmetry.space_group_name_H-M   'P 1'
#
loop_
_entity.id
_entity.type
_entity.pdbx_description
1 polymer ?
#
loop_
_entity_poly.entity_id
_entity_poly.type
_entity_poly.pdbx_seq_one_letter_code
_entity_poly.pdbx_strand_id
1 'polypeptide(L)'
;VLDLPKELGLVTKLEFPIVHENGEVIANAVTDPSTQKVTITFTNYFSENYKDKVMTLRYNVRPNAANLPKTGTYYFTFGSTDFTLNYNKDDGEAGDYEMKYGYQDPQNPNRIKWRIVLNAVQDKLSNMVIKDDFSDSGQVLVEGSLRAVRYATQPEKIPNEAALLKLEPIDNFTKKAEFTRNADGDITGFTINFGDNWNWAMYIEYTTELKSALPEGSKVANVLEWSASNFDKSRSINALTRLESASGSGSGDRTTTTTTTTTTTTTSTTTTEEPTTT
;
A
#
# COMPACT_ATOMS: atom_id res chain seq x y z
N VAL A 1 -17.17 17.77 3.38
CA VAL A 1 -16.39 16.94 2.43
C VAL A 1 -15.20 17.77 1.95
N LEU A 2 -14.02 17.15 1.95
CA LEU A 2 -12.81 17.75 1.39
C LEU A 2 -12.44 16.98 0.13
N ASP A 3 -12.21 17.71 -0.96
CA ASP A 3 -11.71 17.18 -2.21
C ASP A 3 -10.19 17.33 -2.23
N LEU A 4 -9.48 16.27 -2.62
CA LEU A 4 -8.03 16.32 -2.79
C LEU A 4 -7.64 16.95 -4.13
N PRO A 5 -6.47 17.63 -4.20
CA PRO A 5 -5.85 17.93 -5.49
C PRO A 5 -5.66 16.65 -6.30
N LYS A 6 -5.87 16.74 -7.62
CA LYS A 6 -5.79 15.56 -8.52
C LYS A 6 -4.40 14.90 -8.56
N GLU A 7 -3.35 15.64 -8.19
CA GLU A 7 -1.96 15.18 -8.10
C GLU A 7 -1.71 14.24 -6.93
N LEU A 8 -2.62 14.24 -5.93
CA LEU A 8 -2.55 13.43 -4.73
C LEU A 8 -3.64 12.37 -4.73
N GLY A 9 -3.38 11.25 -4.06
CA GLY A 9 -4.33 10.16 -3.92
C GLY A 9 -4.35 9.56 -2.52
N LEU A 10 -5.53 9.16 -2.09
CA LEU A 10 -5.74 8.32 -0.91
C LEU A 10 -5.43 6.86 -1.28
N VAL A 11 -4.85 6.12 -0.35
CA VAL A 11 -4.41 4.73 -0.58
C VAL A 11 -5.42 3.72 -0.07
N THR A 12 -5.91 3.93 1.16
CA THR A 12 -6.84 3.00 1.81
C THR A 12 -7.92 3.77 2.56
N LYS A 13 -9.05 3.12 2.80
CA LYS A 13 -10.16 3.66 3.60
C LYS A 13 -9.78 3.62 5.06
N LEU A 14 -9.67 4.79 5.69
CA LEU A 14 -9.46 4.95 7.12
C LEU A 14 -10.66 5.64 7.74
N GLU A 15 -11.10 5.15 8.89
CA GLU A 15 -12.15 5.76 9.70
C GLU A 15 -11.54 6.15 11.06
N PHE A 16 -11.62 7.41 11.41
CA PHE A 16 -10.98 7.90 12.62
C PHE A 16 -11.78 9.02 13.29
N PRO A 17 -11.77 9.10 14.63
CA PRO A 17 -12.40 10.19 15.35
C PRO A 17 -11.55 11.47 15.27
N ILE A 18 -12.23 12.60 15.30
CA ILE A 18 -11.66 13.91 15.55
C ILE A 18 -12.02 14.25 16.99
N VAL A 19 -11.01 14.44 17.83
CA VAL A 19 -11.20 14.53 19.27
C VAL A 19 -10.81 15.90 19.83
N HIS A 20 -11.52 16.35 20.83
CA HIS A 20 -11.13 17.46 21.68
C HIS A 20 -10.03 17.02 22.66
N GLU A 21 -9.27 17.95 23.22
CA GLU A 21 -8.18 17.66 24.17
C GLU A 21 -8.64 16.86 25.43
N ASN A 22 -9.91 16.96 25.81
CA ASN A 22 -10.51 16.18 26.88
C ASN A 22 -10.91 14.75 26.49
N GLY A 23 -10.67 14.34 25.24
CA GLY A 23 -11.04 13.04 24.69
C GLY A 23 -12.45 12.94 24.10
N GLU A 24 -13.25 14.01 24.13
CA GLU A 24 -14.59 14.03 23.54
C GLU A 24 -14.52 13.98 22.00
N VAL A 25 -15.30 13.09 21.37
CA VAL A 25 -15.37 12.99 19.91
C VAL A 25 -16.26 14.11 19.36
N ILE A 26 -15.67 15.01 18.58
CA ILE A 26 -16.34 16.18 17.99
C ILE A 26 -16.81 15.94 16.55
N ALA A 27 -16.16 15.01 15.85
CA ALA A 27 -16.54 14.55 14.53
C ALA A 27 -15.91 13.18 14.24
N ASN A 28 -16.39 12.51 13.20
CA ASN A 28 -15.76 11.32 12.60
C ASN A 28 -15.36 11.64 11.17
N ALA A 29 -14.18 11.21 10.77
CA ALA A 29 -13.66 11.38 9.41
C ALA A 29 -13.48 10.02 8.74
N VAL A 30 -13.73 9.98 7.43
CA VAL A 30 -13.53 8.82 6.57
C VAL A 30 -12.76 9.25 5.34
N THR A 31 -11.64 8.61 5.07
CA THR A 31 -10.92 8.73 3.79
C THR A 31 -11.48 7.70 2.81
N ASP A 32 -11.75 8.07 1.57
CA ASP A 32 -12.27 7.15 0.56
C ASP A 32 -11.43 7.18 -0.72
N PRO A 33 -10.60 6.15 -0.96
CA PRO A 33 -9.79 6.06 -2.17
C PRO A 33 -10.60 5.95 -3.47
N SER A 34 -11.84 5.47 -3.42
CA SER A 34 -12.67 5.32 -4.62
C SER A 34 -13.19 6.66 -5.15
N THR A 35 -13.47 7.58 -4.25
CA THR A 35 -13.96 8.94 -4.57
C THR A 35 -12.88 10.00 -4.43
N GLN A 36 -11.73 9.66 -3.83
CA GLN A 36 -10.64 10.58 -3.50
C GLN A 36 -11.08 11.73 -2.58
N LYS A 37 -12.00 11.44 -1.66
CA LYS A 37 -12.59 12.42 -0.74
C LYS A 37 -12.35 12.06 0.71
N VAL A 38 -12.28 13.09 1.55
CA VAL A 38 -12.36 12.96 3.01
C VAL A 38 -13.70 13.50 3.46
N THR A 39 -14.56 12.63 4.00
CA THR A 39 -15.87 12.99 4.54
C THR A 39 -15.78 13.17 6.05
N ILE A 40 -16.27 14.29 6.56
CA ILE A 40 -16.30 14.61 7.98
C ILE A 40 -17.75 14.71 8.41
N THR A 41 -18.14 13.94 9.42
CA THR A 41 -19.48 13.96 10.03
C THR A 41 -19.37 14.48 11.45
N PHE A 42 -19.94 15.65 11.70
CA PHE A 42 -19.91 16.29 13.02
C PHE A 42 -20.88 15.62 13.99
N THR A 43 -20.49 15.59 15.26
CA THR A 43 -21.37 15.34 16.40
C THR A 43 -22.12 16.61 16.80
N ASN A 44 -22.85 16.58 17.91
CA ASN A 44 -23.53 17.76 18.45
C ASN A 44 -22.58 18.72 19.17
N TYR A 45 -21.28 18.42 19.28
CA TYR A 45 -20.30 19.24 20.01
C TYR A 45 -20.37 20.72 19.61
N PHE A 46 -20.37 21.02 18.32
CA PHE A 46 -20.39 22.40 17.82
C PHE A 46 -21.76 23.09 17.89
N SER A 47 -22.81 22.40 18.32
CA SER A 47 -24.10 23.01 18.65
C SER A 47 -24.00 23.80 19.95
N GLU A 48 -23.16 23.32 20.87
CA GLU A 48 -22.93 23.97 22.16
C GLU A 48 -21.64 24.83 22.17
N ASN A 49 -20.61 24.41 21.44
CA ASN A 49 -19.31 25.07 21.35
C ASN A 49 -19.17 25.76 19.98
N TYR A 50 -19.97 26.80 19.78
CA TYR A 50 -20.22 27.37 18.44
C TYR A 50 -19.26 28.50 18.02
N LYS A 51 -18.36 28.94 18.92
CA LYS A 51 -17.40 30.02 18.67
C LYS A 51 -15.98 29.47 18.52
N ASP A 52 -15.13 30.23 17.83
CA ASP A 52 -13.70 29.99 17.67
C ASP A 52 -13.37 28.53 17.30
N LYS A 53 -14.17 27.99 16.36
CA LYS A 53 -14.06 26.59 15.95
C LYS A 53 -12.77 26.35 15.17
N VAL A 54 -11.97 25.40 15.67
CA VAL A 54 -10.73 24.94 15.01
C VAL A 54 -10.79 23.43 14.86
N MET A 55 -10.34 22.95 13.71
CA MET A 55 -10.21 21.52 13.45
C MET A 55 -8.95 21.25 12.64
N THR A 56 -8.19 20.24 13.04
CA THR A 56 -6.99 19.75 12.37
C THR A 56 -7.19 18.30 11.99
N LEU A 57 -6.90 17.96 10.74
CA LEU A 57 -6.83 16.59 10.27
C LEU A 57 -5.42 16.30 9.77
N ARG A 58 -4.97 15.07 10.05
CA ARG A 58 -3.75 14.49 9.48
C ARG A 58 -4.09 13.17 8.84
N TYR A 59 -3.71 12.98 7.61
CA TYR A 59 -3.84 11.71 6.89
C TYR A 59 -2.77 11.64 5.81
N ASN A 60 -2.37 10.41 5.49
CA ASN A 60 -1.36 10.20 4.47
C ASN A 60 -1.99 10.29 3.08
N VAL A 61 -1.22 10.84 2.16
CA VAL A 61 -1.52 10.87 0.73
C VAL A 61 -0.29 10.44 -0.05
N ARG A 62 -0.49 9.92 -1.26
CA ARG A 62 0.58 9.56 -2.19
C ARG A 62 0.41 10.30 -3.50
N PRO A 63 1.48 10.44 -4.31
CA PRO A 63 1.36 10.91 -5.67
C PRO A 63 0.35 10.05 -6.44
N ASN A 64 -0.58 10.69 -7.14
CA ASN A 64 -1.56 9.99 -7.97
C ASN A 64 -0.98 9.74 -9.37
N ALA A 65 -0.36 8.58 -9.56
CA ALA A 65 0.33 8.21 -10.79
C ALA A 65 -0.57 8.30 -12.04
N ALA A 66 -1.89 8.12 -11.91
CA ALA A 66 -2.83 8.29 -13.03
C ALA A 66 -2.89 9.71 -13.55
N ASN A 67 -2.64 10.71 -12.71
CA ASN A 67 -2.64 12.14 -13.04
C ASN A 67 -1.23 12.74 -13.16
N LEU A 68 -0.19 11.92 -12.96
CA LEU A 68 1.22 12.29 -13.05
C LEU A 68 1.90 11.46 -14.17
N PRO A 69 1.73 11.83 -15.45
CA PRO A 69 2.09 10.96 -16.58
C PRO A 69 3.60 10.77 -16.75
N LYS A 70 4.42 11.63 -16.17
CA LYS A 70 5.88 11.58 -16.31
C LYS A 70 6.59 12.16 -15.10
N THR A 71 7.87 11.84 -14.95
CA THR A 71 8.79 12.48 -14.00
C THR A 71 8.82 14.00 -14.23
N GLY A 72 8.74 14.78 -13.15
CA GLY A 72 8.77 16.22 -13.20
C GLY A 72 8.32 16.89 -11.93
N THR A 73 8.30 18.22 -11.96
CA THR A 73 7.80 19.05 -10.88
C THR A 73 6.37 19.47 -11.20
N TYR A 74 5.47 19.25 -10.26
CA TYR A 74 4.05 19.59 -10.36
C TYR A 74 3.70 20.61 -9.28
N TYR A 75 2.85 21.57 -9.65
CA TYR A 75 2.39 22.63 -8.76
C TYR A 75 0.88 22.52 -8.62
N PHE A 76 0.38 22.62 -7.39
CA PHE A 76 -1.04 22.60 -7.12
C PHE A 76 -1.36 23.39 -5.84
N THR A 77 -2.59 23.83 -5.72
CA THR A 77 -3.10 24.54 -4.54
C THR A 77 -4.05 23.63 -3.77
N PHE A 78 -3.93 23.60 -2.45
CA PHE A 78 -4.89 22.96 -1.57
C PHE A 78 -5.33 23.93 -0.48
N GLY A 79 -6.63 24.23 -0.44
CA GLY A 79 -7.13 25.35 0.33
C GLY A 79 -6.56 26.68 -0.16
N SER A 80 -5.85 27.39 0.71
CA SER A 80 -5.15 28.65 0.40
C SER A 80 -3.62 28.50 0.25
N THR A 81 -3.12 27.28 0.21
CA THR A 81 -1.67 27.00 0.22
C THR A 81 -1.24 26.37 -1.09
N ASP A 82 -0.15 26.90 -1.65
CA ASP A 82 0.48 26.36 -2.84
C ASP A 82 1.53 25.32 -2.47
N PHE A 83 1.55 24.21 -3.20
CA PHE A 83 2.44 23.08 -3.00
C PHE A 83 3.23 22.79 -4.26
N THR A 84 4.44 22.28 -4.05
CA THR A 84 5.32 21.78 -5.10
C THR A 84 5.57 20.28 -4.84
N LEU A 85 5.29 19.44 -5.83
CA LEU A 85 5.54 18.01 -5.81
C LEU A 85 6.63 17.67 -6.83
N ASN A 86 7.79 17.24 -6.36
CA ASN A 86 8.81 16.63 -7.22
C ASN A 86 8.50 15.14 -7.34
N TYR A 87 7.97 14.73 -8.47
CA TYR A 87 7.56 13.36 -8.74
C TYR A 87 8.57 12.67 -9.65
N ASN A 88 9.06 11.52 -9.20
CA ASN A 88 9.82 10.60 -10.04
C ASN A 88 8.90 9.43 -10.37
N LYS A 89 8.56 9.30 -11.65
CA LYS A 89 7.71 8.20 -12.09
C LYS A 89 8.52 6.90 -12.03
N ASP A 90 8.05 6.00 -11.19
CA ASP A 90 8.50 4.63 -11.18
C ASP A 90 7.68 3.87 -12.22
N ASP A 91 8.30 3.40 -13.27
CA ASP A 91 7.63 2.56 -14.28
C ASP A 91 7.50 1.10 -13.82
N GLY A 92 7.89 0.80 -12.57
CA GLY A 92 7.73 -0.50 -11.94
C GLY A 92 8.51 -1.58 -12.67
N GLU A 93 9.83 -1.41 -12.85
CA GLU A 93 10.67 -2.41 -13.49
C GLU A 93 10.46 -3.80 -12.87
N ALA A 94 10.30 -4.81 -13.72
CA ALA A 94 10.01 -6.18 -13.28
C ALA A 94 11.23 -6.88 -12.63
N GLY A 95 12.38 -6.23 -12.52
CA GLY A 95 13.64 -6.89 -12.18
C GLY A 95 14.09 -7.86 -13.27
N ASP A 96 15.06 -8.69 -12.99
CA ASP A 96 15.47 -9.76 -13.88
C ASP A 96 14.80 -11.09 -13.48
N TYR A 97 15.03 -11.53 -12.27
CA TYR A 97 14.53 -12.79 -11.75
C TYR A 97 13.38 -12.64 -10.77
N GLU A 98 13.38 -11.59 -9.96
CA GLU A 98 12.32 -11.33 -8.98
C GLU A 98 12.02 -9.85 -8.81
N MET A 99 10.75 -9.55 -8.64
CA MET A 99 10.22 -8.30 -8.12
C MET A 99 9.09 -8.64 -7.15
N LYS A 100 9.08 -8.02 -5.98
CA LYS A 100 7.99 -8.18 -5.00
C LYS A 100 7.68 -6.86 -4.33
N TYR A 101 6.39 -6.57 -4.22
CA TYR A 101 5.91 -5.43 -3.45
C TYR A 101 4.53 -5.71 -2.86
N GLY A 102 4.16 -4.92 -1.85
CA GLY A 102 2.84 -4.95 -1.24
C GLY A 102 2.27 -3.55 -1.07
N TYR A 103 0.94 -3.47 -1.02
CA TYR A 103 0.20 -2.24 -0.72
C TYR A 103 -1.07 -2.57 0.05
N GLN A 104 -1.51 -1.62 0.89
CA GLN A 104 -2.77 -1.81 1.62
C GLN A 104 -3.96 -1.90 0.65
N ASP A 105 -4.90 -2.79 0.98
CA ASP A 105 -6.15 -2.87 0.24
C ASP A 105 -6.91 -1.54 0.33
N PRO A 106 -7.37 -0.96 -0.79
CA PRO A 106 -8.08 0.31 -0.77
C PRO A 106 -9.33 0.34 0.10
N GLN A 107 -9.99 -0.80 0.32
CA GLN A 107 -11.24 -0.87 1.07
C GLN A 107 -11.08 -1.43 2.49
N ASN A 108 -9.94 -2.10 2.78
CA ASN A 108 -9.68 -2.70 4.08
C ASN A 108 -8.22 -2.45 4.51
N PRO A 109 -7.96 -1.49 5.42
CA PRO A 109 -6.60 -1.14 5.84
C PRO A 109 -5.86 -2.28 6.57
N ASN A 110 -6.58 -3.30 7.05
CA ASN A 110 -5.96 -4.47 7.69
C ASN A 110 -5.51 -5.53 6.68
N ARG A 111 -5.75 -5.32 5.38
CA ARG A 111 -5.35 -6.23 4.31
C ARG A 111 -4.25 -5.63 3.47
N ILE A 112 -3.32 -6.49 3.06
CA ILE A 112 -2.20 -6.13 2.18
C ILE A 112 -2.27 -7.03 0.95
N LYS A 113 -2.27 -6.40 -0.22
CA LYS A 113 -2.18 -7.07 -1.52
C LYS A 113 -0.73 -7.17 -1.92
N TRP A 114 -0.27 -8.40 -2.10
CA TRP A 114 1.10 -8.71 -2.52
C TRP A 114 1.14 -9.07 -4.00
N ARG A 115 2.20 -8.62 -4.68
CA ARG A 115 2.46 -8.88 -6.08
C ARG A 115 3.89 -9.35 -6.26
N ILE A 116 4.08 -10.36 -7.09
CA ILE A 116 5.38 -10.94 -7.40
C ILE A 116 5.45 -11.17 -8.90
N VAL A 117 6.51 -10.69 -9.54
CA VAL A 117 6.92 -11.06 -10.89
C VAL A 117 8.19 -11.88 -10.78
N LEU A 118 8.25 -13.03 -11.43
CA LEU A 118 9.42 -13.90 -11.44
C LEU A 118 9.88 -14.15 -12.87
N ASN A 119 11.22 -14.24 -13.03
CA ASN A 119 11.88 -14.61 -14.27
C ASN A 119 11.49 -13.73 -15.47
N ALA A 120 11.45 -12.41 -15.28
CA ALA A 120 11.16 -11.45 -16.35
C ALA A 120 12.19 -11.50 -17.48
N VAL A 121 13.44 -11.91 -17.19
CA VAL A 121 14.51 -12.12 -18.16
C VAL A 121 14.29 -13.37 -19.02
N GLN A 122 13.39 -14.25 -18.60
CA GLN A 122 12.97 -15.44 -19.34
C GLN A 122 14.09 -16.48 -19.52
N ASP A 123 14.95 -16.63 -18.52
CA ASP A 123 15.96 -17.69 -18.51
C ASP A 123 15.30 -19.05 -18.25
N LYS A 124 15.90 -20.10 -18.85
CA LYS A 124 15.49 -21.48 -18.56
C LYS A 124 15.95 -21.87 -17.16
N LEU A 125 15.00 -22.12 -16.26
CA LEU A 125 15.24 -22.54 -14.89
C LEU A 125 14.74 -23.98 -14.69
N SER A 126 15.54 -24.81 -14.02
CA SER A 126 15.20 -26.21 -13.76
C SER A 126 14.83 -26.42 -12.30
N ASN A 127 13.79 -27.19 -12.03
CA ASN A 127 13.27 -27.45 -10.67
C ASN A 127 13.08 -26.16 -9.86
N MET A 128 12.44 -25.19 -10.46
CA MET A 128 12.21 -23.90 -9.80
C MET A 128 11.20 -24.05 -8.65
N VAL A 129 11.62 -23.63 -7.46
CA VAL A 129 10.80 -23.62 -6.25
C VAL A 129 10.79 -22.21 -5.68
N ILE A 130 9.63 -21.75 -5.25
CA ILE A 130 9.48 -20.54 -4.44
C ILE A 130 8.95 -20.89 -3.07
N LYS A 131 9.36 -20.11 -2.08
CA LYS A 131 8.79 -20.08 -0.73
C LYS A 131 8.49 -18.64 -0.37
N ASP A 132 7.27 -18.39 0.05
CA ASP A 132 6.83 -17.07 0.52
C ASP A 132 6.44 -17.21 1.99
N ASP A 133 7.05 -16.40 2.86
CA ASP A 133 6.90 -16.48 4.31
C ASP A 133 6.57 -15.10 4.89
N PHE A 134 5.46 -15.00 5.56
CA PHE A 134 4.96 -13.80 6.23
C PHE A 134 4.59 -14.04 7.70
N SER A 135 5.07 -15.14 8.28
CA SER A 135 4.80 -15.56 9.66
C SER A 135 5.24 -14.52 10.70
N ASP A 136 6.42 -13.93 10.50
CA ASP A 136 7.03 -13.00 11.47
C ASP A 136 6.34 -11.64 11.57
N SER A 137 5.45 -11.32 10.63
CA SER A 137 4.79 -10.02 10.56
C SER A 137 3.32 -10.03 11.01
N GLY A 138 2.87 -11.14 11.62
CA GLY A 138 1.50 -11.28 12.12
C GLY A 138 0.42 -11.28 11.04
N GLN A 139 0.80 -11.63 9.83
CA GLN A 139 -0.08 -11.75 8.68
C GLN A 139 -0.58 -13.18 8.51
N VAL A 140 -1.78 -13.32 7.96
CA VAL A 140 -2.34 -14.60 7.52
C VAL A 140 -2.90 -14.44 6.11
N LEU A 141 -2.82 -15.49 5.30
CA LEU A 141 -3.38 -15.48 3.95
C LEU A 141 -4.91 -15.40 4.01
N VAL A 142 -5.49 -14.51 3.24
CA VAL A 142 -6.93 -14.54 2.97
C VAL A 142 -7.21 -15.73 2.04
N GLU A 143 -7.93 -16.73 2.51
CA GLU A 143 -8.20 -17.95 1.75
C GLU A 143 -8.84 -17.65 0.38
N GLY A 144 -8.36 -18.36 -0.65
CA GLY A 144 -8.82 -18.17 -2.03
C GLY A 144 -8.23 -16.96 -2.75
N SER A 145 -7.43 -16.12 -2.09
CA SER A 145 -6.82 -14.94 -2.71
C SER A 145 -5.57 -15.22 -3.53
N LEU A 146 -4.91 -16.39 -3.30
CA LEU A 146 -3.70 -16.75 -4.03
C LEU A 146 -4.02 -17.11 -5.49
N ARG A 147 -3.29 -16.47 -6.39
CA ARG A 147 -3.26 -16.79 -7.82
C ARG A 147 -1.82 -16.83 -8.30
N ALA A 148 -1.40 -17.93 -8.91
CA ALA A 148 -0.07 -18.12 -9.48
C ALA A 148 -0.20 -18.58 -10.93
N VAL A 149 0.34 -17.83 -11.87
CA VAL A 149 0.24 -18.09 -13.31
C VAL A 149 1.56 -17.89 -14.01
N ARG A 150 1.70 -18.46 -15.20
CA ARG A 150 2.83 -18.24 -16.09
C ARG A 150 2.38 -17.83 -17.49
N TYR A 151 3.30 -17.21 -18.22
CA TYR A 151 3.05 -16.63 -19.54
C TYR A 151 4.00 -17.24 -20.59
N ALA A 152 3.57 -17.27 -21.83
CA ALA A 152 4.43 -17.70 -22.94
C ALA A 152 5.64 -16.76 -23.07
N THR A 153 6.79 -17.35 -23.45
CA THR A 153 8.03 -16.60 -23.67
C THR A 153 7.83 -15.52 -24.74
N GLN A 154 8.31 -14.34 -24.44
CA GLN A 154 8.32 -13.20 -25.35
C GLN A 154 9.69 -13.06 -26.02
N PRO A 155 9.80 -12.36 -27.17
CA PRO A 155 11.08 -12.14 -27.84
C PRO A 155 12.11 -11.40 -27.00
N GLU A 156 11.65 -10.54 -26.08
CA GLU A 156 12.50 -9.72 -25.21
C GLU A 156 12.11 -9.88 -23.74
N LYS A 157 13.00 -9.46 -22.83
CA LYS A 157 12.72 -9.35 -21.41
C LYS A 157 11.41 -8.59 -21.17
N ILE A 158 10.60 -9.05 -20.22
CA ILE A 158 9.39 -8.36 -19.79
C ILE A 158 9.80 -7.13 -18.97
N PRO A 159 9.52 -5.91 -19.44
CA PRO A 159 10.10 -4.71 -18.81
C PRO A 159 9.46 -4.36 -17.46
N ASN A 160 8.15 -4.63 -17.30
CA ASN A 160 7.39 -4.27 -16.09
C ASN A 160 6.13 -5.13 -15.94
N GLU A 161 5.50 -5.03 -14.76
CA GLU A 161 4.26 -5.74 -14.45
C GLU A 161 3.12 -5.39 -15.44
N ALA A 162 3.00 -4.12 -15.82
CA ALA A 162 1.94 -3.69 -16.74
C ALA A 162 2.06 -4.33 -18.13
N ALA A 163 3.29 -4.57 -18.60
CA ALA A 163 3.53 -5.31 -19.83
C ALA A 163 3.16 -6.79 -19.68
N LEU A 164 3.55 -7.41 -18.55
CA LEU A 164 3.22 -8.80 -18.25
C LEU A 164 1.71 -9.03 -18.20
N LEU A 165 0.97 -8.17 -17.51
CA LEU A 165 -0.48 -8.29 -17.33
C LEU A 165 -1.32 -8.05 -18.60
N LYS A 166 -0.70 -7.61 -19.70
CA LYS A 166 -1.35 -7.54 -21.02
C LYS A 166 -1.33 -8.88 -21.76
N LEU A 167 -0.53 -9.82 -21.28
CA LEU A 167 -0.42 -11.15 -21.88
C LEU A 167 -1.49 -12.08 -21.28
N GLU A 168 -1.92 -13.06 -22.08
CA GLU A 168 -2.79 -14.12 -21.57
C GLU A 168 -1.95 -15.21 -20.90
N PRO A 169 -2.31 -15.64 -19.66
CA PRO A 169 -1.64 -16.74 -19.00
C PRO A 169 -1.81 -18.04 -19.77
N ILE A 170 -0.72 -18.81 -19.87
CA ILE A 170 -0.75 -20.14 -20.53
C ILE A 170 -0.99 -21.29 -19.55
N ASP A 171 -0.81 -21.04 -18.24
CA ASP A 171 -1.00 -22.07 -17.22
C ASP A 171 -1.24 -21.44 -15.84
N ASN A 172 -1.88 -22.22 -14.94
CA ASN A 172 -2.25 -21.81 -13.59
C ASN A 172 -1.71 -22.83 -12.56
N PHE A 173 -0.79 -22.37 -11.72
CA PHE A 173 -0.13 -23.15 -10.69
C PHE A 173 -0.74 -23.01 -9.28
N THR A 174 -1.81 -22.25 -9.11
CA THR A 174 -2.40 -21.96 -7.79
C THR A 174 -2.67 -23.25 -6.98
N LYS A 175 -3.15 -24.30 -7.64
CA LYS A 175 -3.45 -25.58 -6.99
C LYS A 175 -2.22 -26.38 -6.54
N LYS A 176 -1.01 -25.98 -6.98
CA LYS A 176 0.25 -26.61 -6.55
C LYS A 176 0.82 -25.96 -5.28
N ALA A 177 0.19 -24.92 -4.76
CA ALA A 177 0.63 -24.29 -3.53
C ALA A 177 0.45 -25.24 -2.34
N GLU A 178 1.54 -25.46 -1.63
CA GLU A 178 1.59 -26.13 -0.34
C GLU A 178 1.64 -25.07 0.75
N PHE A 179 0.63 -25.04 1.63
CA PHE A 179 0.49 -23.98 2.63
C PHE A 179 1.21 -24.34 3.93
N THR A 180 1.97 -23.37 4.45
CA THR A 180 2.48 -23.39 5.82
C THR A 180 1.41 -22.84 6.75
N ARG A 181 1.14 -23.53 7.86
CA ARG A 181 0.14 -23.11 8.85
C ARG A 181 0.79 -22.96 10.23
N ASN A 182 0.30 -21.99 11.00
CA ASN A 182 0.66 -21.84 12.41
C ASN A 182 -0.15 -22.81 13.32
N ALA A 183 0.04 -22.72 14.63
CA ALA A 183 -0.66 -23.55 15.60
C ALA A 183 -2.19 -23.35 15.62
N ASP A 184 -2.66 -22.17 15.22
CA ASP A 184 -4.07 -21.82 15.15
C ASP A 184 -4.73 -22.28 13.84
N GLY A 185 -3.95 -22.87 12.92
CA GLY A 185 -4.40 -23.32 11.61
C GLY A 185 -4.39 -22.25 10.52
N ASP A 186 -4.01 -21.04 10.84
CA ASP A 186 -3.91 -19.95 9.87
C ASP A 186 -2.75 -20.16 8.89
N ILE A 187 -2.95 -19.81 7.63
CA ILE A 187 -1.90 -19.88 6.63
C ILE A 187 -0.97 -18.68 6.77
N THR A 188 0.31 -18.96 7.04
CA THR A 188 1.38 -17.97 7.25
C THR A 188 2.46 -17.97 6.19
N GLY A 189 2.33 -18.83 5.19
CA GLY A 189 3.25 -18.94 4.06
C GLY A 189 2.79 -19.98 3.05
N PHE A 190 3.49 -20.07 1.95
CA PHE A 190 3.26 -21.11 0.94
C PHE A 190 4.53 -21.43 0.16
N THR A 191 4.58 -22.64 -0.38
CA THR A 191 5.62 -23.11 -1.29
C THR A 191 4.97 -23.54 -2.60
N ILE A 192 5.56 -23.17 -3.74
CA ILE A 192 5.15 -23.67 -5.05
C ILE A 192 6.36 -24.26 -5.77
N ASN A 193 6.27 -25.52 -6.16
CA ASN A 193 7.21 -26.12 -7.06
C ASN A 193 6.70 -26.00 -8.50
N PHE A 194 7.35 -25.15 -9.30
CA PHE A 194 7.03 -24.95 -10.70
C PHE A 194 7.62 -26.02 -11.63
N GLY A 195 8.52 -26.89 -11.09
CA GLY A 195 9.27 -27.84 -11.90
C GLY A 195 10.19 -27.12 -12.88
N ASP A 196 10.35 -27.68 -14.08
CA ASP A 196 11.12 -27.04 -15.12
C ASP A 196 10.39 -25.80 -15.66
N ASN A 197 11.10 -24.69 -15.69
CA ASN A 197 10.63 -23.47 -16.32
C ASN A 197 11.29 -23.33 -17.70
N TRP A 198 10.49 -23.39 -18.74
CA TRP A 198 10.91 -23.28 -20.14
C TRP A 198 10.96 -21.83 -20.62
N ASN A 199 11.68 -20.96 -19.91
CA ASN A 199 11.81 -19.53 -20.22
C ASN A 199 10.52 -18.73 -19.99
N TRP A 200 9.70 -19.12 -19.05
CA TRP A 200 8.44 -18.43 -18.76
C TRP A 200 8.57 -17.42 -17.63
N ALA A 201 8.07 -16.23 -17.84
CA ALA A 201 7.79 -15.30 -16.75
C ALA A 201 6.54 -15.76 -15.97
N MET A 202 6.53 -15.52 -14.67
CA MET A 202 5.45 -15.90 -13.76
C MET A 202 4.95 -14.71 -13.00
N TYR A 203 3.66 -14.74 -12.66
CA TYR A 203 3.00 -13.75 -11.82
C TYR A 203 2.26 -14.41 -10.67
N ILE A 204 2.48 -13.89 -9.48
CA ILE A 204 1.80 -14.36 -8.27
C ILE A 204 1.18 -13.16 -7.58
N GLU A 205 -0.09 -13.29 -7.22
CA GLU A 205 -0.80 -12.32 -6.43
C GLU A 205 -1.58 -12.99 -5.31
N TYR A 206 -1.65 -12.33 -4.16
CA TYR A 206 -2.43 -12.79 -3.03
C TYR A 206 -2.68 -11.64 -2.06
N THR A 207 -3.58 -11.87 -1.12
CA THR A 207 -3.92 -10.93 -0.05
C THR A 207 -3.63 -11.57 1.29
N THR A 208 -2.98 -10.82 2.18
CA THR A 208 -2.84 -11.17 3.60
C THR A 208 -3.68 -10.23 4.46
N GLU A 209 -4.05 -10.69 5.64
CA GLU A 209 -4.76 -9.92 6.66
C GLU A 209 -3.93 -9.87 7.94
N LEU A 210 -3.86 -8.71 8.58
CA LEU A 210 -3.21 -8.52 9.88
C LEU A 210 -4.14 -9.05 10.97
N LYS A 211 -3.67 -9.97 11.80
CA LYS A 211 -4.43 -10.55 12.93
C LYS A 211 -4.71 -9.55 14.04
N SER A 212 -3.89 -8.55 14.17
CA SER A 212 -4.06 -7.45 15.15
C SER A 212 -3.64 -6.13 14.52
N ALA A 213 -4.28 -5.06 14.99
CA ALA A 213 -3.92 -3.71 14.58
C ALA A 213 -2.46 -3.41 14.97
N LEU A 214 -1.71 -2.89 14.03
CA LEU A 214 -0.34 -2.42 14.26
C LEU A 214 -0.35 -0.89 14.44
N PRO A 215 0.65 -0.35 15.16
CA PRO A 215 0.81 1.10 15.28
C PRO A 215 0.86 1.79 13.90
N GLU A 216 0.41 3.02 13.86
CA GLU A 216 0.45 3.86 12.66
C GLU A 216 1.86 3.97 12.08
N GLY A 217 1.98 3.87 10.76
CA GLY A 217 3.24 3.93 10.04
C GLY A 217 4.14 2.71 10.19
N SER A 218 3.65 1.63 10.85
CA SER A 218 4.38 0.36 10.92
C SER A 218 4.73 -0.16 9.54
N LYS A 219 5.90 -0.78 9.43
CA LYS A 219 6.31 -1.51 8.23
C LYS A 219 5.95 -2.98 8.39
N VAL A 220 5.29 -3.54 7.40
CA VAL A 220 4.92 -4.95 7.35
C VAL A 220 5.82 -5.64 6.34
N ALA A 221 6.57 -6.62 6.81
CA ALA A 221 7.53 -7.38 6.00
C ALA A 221 6.89 -8.65 5.42
N ASN A 222 7.45 -9.10 4.29
CA ASN A 222 7.09 -10.35 3.66
C ASN A 222 8.25 -10.85 2.80
N VAL A 223 8.75 -12.04 3.11
CA VAL A 223 9.97 -12.61 2.53
C VAL A 223 9.63 -13.61 1.45
N LEU A 224 10.17 -13.41 0.25
CA LEU A 224 10.15 -14.37 -0.85
C LEU A 224 11.54 -14.98 -0.99
N GLU A 225 11.61 -16.29 -1.03
CA GLU A 225 12.79 -17.04 -1.40
C GLU A 225 12.50 -17.88 -2.65
N TRP A 226 13.48 -17.98 -3.55
CA TRP A 226 13.38 -18.89 -4.67
C TRP A 226 14.72 -19.54 -5.01
N SER A 227 14.67 -20.71 -5.61
CA SER A 227 15.83 -21.46 -6.07
C SER A 227 15.51 -22.22 -7.35
N ALA A 228 16.56 -22.54 -8.11
CA ALA A 228 16.50 -23.47 -9.23
C ALA A 228 17.76 -24.31 -9.25
N SER A 229 17.67 -25.58 -9.68
CA SER A 229 18.80 -26.53 -9.64
C SER A 229 19.96 -26.16 -10.58
N ASN A 230 19.70 -25.35 -11.58
CA ASN A 230 20.70 -24.81 -12.51
C ASN A 230 21.05 -23.33 -12.23
N PHE A 231 20.75 -22.83 -11.03
CA PHE A 231 21.07 -21.48 -10.58
C PHE A 231 21.97 -21.59 -9.34
N ASP A 232 23.13 -20.94 -9.34
CA ASP A 232 24.19 -21.18 -8.36
C ASP A 232 23.86 -20.83 -6.91
N LYS A 233 22.86 -19.97 -6.69
CA LYS A 233 22.47 -19.50 -5.35
C LYS A 233 20.96 -19.32 -5.23
N SER A 234 20.42 -19.70 -4.09
CA SER A 234 19.08 -19.27 -3.69
C SER A 234 19.04 -17.76 -3.57
N ARG A 235 17.92 -17.16 -3.96
CA ARG A 235 17.68 -15.74 -3.90
C ARG A 235 16.59 -15.43 -2.89
N SER A 236 16.71 -14.29 -2.23
CA SER A 236 15.74 -13.82 -1.24
C SER A 236 15.46 -12.34 -1.43
N ILE A 237 14.21 -11.95 -1.29
CA ILE A 237 13.76 -10.56 -1.27
C ILE A 237 12.82 -10.34 -0.10
N ASN A 238 13.10 -9.29 0.69
CA ASN A 238 12.23 -8.83 1.76
C ASN A 238 11.48 -7.57 1.31
N ALA A 239 10.20 -7.74 0.97
CA ALA A 239 9.35 -6.62 0.61
C ALA A 239 8.73 -6.00 1.87
N LEU A 240 8.74 -4.66 1.94
CA LEU A 240 8.20 -3.88 3.04
C LEU A 240 7.03 -3.02 2.56
N THR A 241 5.93 -3.05 3.29
CA THR A 241 4.78 -2.16 3.07
C THR A 241 4.56 -1.32 4.32
N ARG A 242 4.51 0.00 4.16
CA ARG A 242 4.18 0.91 5.25
C ARG A 242 2.67 1.09 5.33
N LEU A 243 2.12 0.96 6.54
CA LEU A 243 0.71 1.19 6.81
C LEU A 243 0.40 2.70 6.80
N GLU A 244 -0.72 3.06 6.21
CA GLU A 244 -1.24 4.42 6.22
C GLU A 244 -1.84 4.76 7.57
N SER A 245 -1.87 6.06 7.89
CA SER A 245 -2.39 6.56 9.16
C SER A 245 -3.23 7.81 9.00
N ALA A 246 -4.14 8.05 9.94
CA ALA A 246 -4.95 9.26 9.99
C ALA A 246 -5.38 9.59 11.42
N SER A 247 -5.47 10.87 11.74
CA SER A 247 -5.93 11.36 13.04
C SER A 247 -6.54 12.75 12.90
N GLY A 248 -7.29 13.18 13.91
CA GLY A 248 -7.83 14.54 13.94
C GLY A 248 -8.05 15.05 15.34
N SER A 249 -7.98 16.37 15.50
CA SER A 249 -8.31 17.08 16.72
C SER A 249 -9.07 18.36 16.42
N GLY A 250 -9.75 18.90 17.42
CA GLY A 250 -10.44 20.18 17.27
C GLY A 250 -10.99 20.70 18.58
N SER A 251 -11.42 21.95 18.55
CA SER A 251 -12.01 22.66 19.67
C SER A 251 -13.03 23.70 19.22
N GLY A 252 -13.83 24.19 20.17
CA GLY A 252 -14.70 25.33 20.02
C GLY A 252 -15.13 25.85 21.39
N ASP A 253 -15.47 27.13 21.47
CA ASP A 253 -15.83 27.81 22.72
C ASP A 253 -17.32 28.09 22.83
N ARG A 254 -17.83 28.08 24.06
CA ARG A 254 -19.23 28.48 24.39
C ARG A 254 -19.39 29.98 24.58
N THR A 255 -18.32 30.68 25.00
CA THR A 255 -18.35 32.10 25.35
C THR A 255 -17.58 32.99 24.38
N THR A 256 -18.01 34.26 24.26
CA THR A 256 -17.30 35.31 23.53
C THR A 256 -16.10 35.78 24.34
N THR A 257 -14.96 35.14 24.18
CA THR A 257 -13.70 35.76 24.57
C THR A 257 -13.08 36.33 23.30
N THR A 258 -12.89 37.63 23.24
CA THR A 258 -12.16 38.27 22.11
C THR A 258 -10.70 37.91 22.30
N THR A 259 -10.28 36.83 21.66
CA THR A 259 -8.87 36.44 21.64
C THR A 259 -8.28 36.82 20.29
N THR A 260 -7.27 37.65 20.34
CA THR A 260 -6.47 38.06 19.16
C THR A 260 -5.80 36.81 18.58
N THR A 261 -6.20 36.42 17.39
CA THR A 261 -5.69 35.22 16.73
C THR A 261 -4.26 35.44 16.30
N THR A 262 -3.32 34.80 16.99
CA THR A 262 -1.97 34.59 16.46
C THR A 262 -2.02 33.36 15.56
N THR A 263 -2.03 33.55 14.25
CA THR A 263 -1.98 32.46 13.27
C THR A 263 -0.60 31.83 13.30
N THR A 264 -0.46 30.70 13.97
CA THR A 264 0.77 29.88 13.87
C THR A 264 0.65 29.02 12.62
N THR A 265 1.33 29.41 11.58
CA THR A 265 1.46 28.61 10.34
C THR A 265 2.36 27.41 10.63
N THR A 266 1.78 26.25 10.81
CA THR A 266 2.54 25.01 10.91
C THR A 266 2.84 24.53 9.49
N THR A 267 4.07 24.71 9.04
CA THR A 267 4.57 24.17 7.78
C THR A 267 4.74 22.66 7.94
N SER A 268 3.85 21.89 7.35
CA SER A 268 3.99 20.43 7.29
C SER A 268 4.97 20.07 6.18
N THR A 269 6.19 19.73 6.55
CA THR A 269 7.18 19.17 5.63
C THR A 269 6.77 17.73 5.31
N THR A 270 6.33 17.47 4.09
CA THR A 270 6.10 16.12 3.60
C THR A 270 7.46 15.53 3.24
N THR A 271 7.99 14.70 4.09
CA THR A 271 9.19 13.91 3.78
C THR A 271 8.75 12.71 2.96
N THR A 272 9.04 12.75 1.67
CA THR A 272 8.90 11.56 0.80
C THR A 272 10.13 10.70 1.05
N GLU A 273 9.99 9.63 1.83
CA GLU A 273 11.02 8.60 1.92
C GLU A 273 10.83 7.63 0.76
N GLU A 274 11.86 7.52 -0.08
CA GLU A 274 12.00 6.50 -1.11
C GLU A 274 12.04 5.09 -0.49
N PRO A 275 11.47 4.08 -1.16
CA PRO A 275 11.70 2.70 -0.77
C PRO A 275 13.15 2.35 -1.07
N THR A 276 13.95 2.15 -0.03
CA THR A 276 15.30 1.60 -0.14
C THR A 276 15.21 0.14 -0.57
N THR A 277 15.53 -0.13 -1.82
CA THR A 277 15.92 -1.46 -2.28
C THR A 277 17.38 -1.69 -1.87
N THR A 278 17.59 -2.63 -1.02
CA THR A 278 18.88 -3.32 -0.83
C THR A 278 18.74 -4.77 -1.27
#